data_c046c362b24b4b22bbf7d96c68bceea5
#
_entry.id   c046c362b24b4b22bbf7d96c68bceea5
#
_cell.length_a   1.000
_cell.length_b   1.000
_cell.length_c   1.000
_cell.angle_alpha   90.00
_cell.angle_beta   90.00
_cell.angle_gamma   90.00
#
_symmetry.space_group_name_H-M   'P 1'
#
loop_
_entity.id
_entity.type
_entity.pdbx_description
1 polymer ?
#
loop_
_entity_poly.entity_id
_entity_poly.type
_entity_poly.pdbx_seq_one_letter_code
_entity_poly.pdbx_strand_id
1 'polypeptide(L)'
;AIRKITQIPIIILADASSLLCMSWKKESIYAGADCVMDINSTIEEVDLQIFSLARRNNKQKITQKQSETMINKGKLVMDHKKHKVFWNRVALHLTRQEYNFLYLLAVTPMRVYTFEQIYQLVWKDYSVGDIKNIIWCLVKRLRKKLNAVEDGAGNCIVSVRDIGYKFELNKENEQQ
;
A
#
# COMPACT_ATOMS: atom_id res chain seq x y z
N ALA A 1 -20.86 -6.24 19.60
CA ALA A 1 -19.52 -6.76 19.81
C ALA A 1 -18.55 -6.12 18.81
N ILE A 2 -17.52 -5.46 19.31
CA ILE A 2 -16.51 -4.69 18.52
C ILE A 2 -15.86 -5.60 17.46
N ARG A 3 -15.64 -6.90 17.76
CA ARG A 3 -15.01 -7.86 16.85
C ARG A 3 -15.77 -8.11 15.56
N LYS A 4 -17.06 -7.83 15.50
CA LYS A 4 -17.83 -7.90 14.24
C LYS A 4 -17.53 -6.75 13.28
N ILE A 5 -16.92 -5.67 13.79
CA ILE A 5 -16.72 -4.43 13.04
C ILE A 5 -15.25 -4.28 12.63
N THR A 6 -14.29 -4.86 13.38
CA THR A 6 -12.86 -4.67 13.14
C THR A 6 -12.05 -5.96 13.31
N GLN A 7 -11.00 -6.10 12.49
CA GLN A 7 -9.96 -7.13 12.59
C GLN A 7 -8.69 -6.60 13.31
N ILE A 8 -8.74 -5.36 13.80
CA ILE A 8 -7.60 -4.75 14.53
C ILE A 8 -7.42 -5.48 15.86
N PRO A 9 -6.19 -5.78 16.30
CA PRO A 9 -5.91 -6.36 17.61
C PRO A 9 -6.48 -5.50 18.75
N ILE A 10 -7.12 -6.16 19.71
CA ILE A 10 -7.73 -5.53 20.87
C ILE A 10 -6.97 -6.00 22.11
N ILE A 11 -6.32 -5.05 22.80
CA ILE A 11 -5.65 -5.27 24.09
C ILE A 11 -6.50 -4.62 25.16
N ILE A 12 -6.78 -5.34 26.24
CA ILE A 12 -7.46 -4.82 27.42
C ILE A 12 -6.43 -4.62 28.53
N LEU A 13 -6.38 -3.41 29.09
CA LEU A 13 -5.62 -3.12 30.29
C LEU A 13 -6.56 -3.19 31.49
N ALA A 14 -6.17 -3.92 32.54
CA ALA A 14 -6.97 -4.13 33.72
C ALA A 14 -6.10 -4.07 34.97
N ASP A 15 -6.68 -3.75 36.12
CA ASP A 15 -5.99 -3.76 37.40
C ASP A 15 -5.68 -5.20 37.88
N ALA A 16 -4.80 -5.32 38.88
CA ALA A 16 -4.37 -6.61 39.41
C ALA A 16 -5.56 -7.42 39.99
N SER A 17 -6.58 -6.77 40.57
CA SER A 17 -7.75 -7.48 41.12
C SER A 17 -8.60 -8.11 40.03
N SER A 18 -8.82 -7.40 38.93
CA SER A 18 -9.49 -7.93 37.73
C SER A 18 -8.67 -9.03 37.06
N LEU A 19 -7.35 -8.94 37.05
CA LEU A 19 -6.46 -9.94 36.46
C LEU A 19 -6.45 -11.26 37.21
N LEU A 20 -6.66 -11.26 38.53
CA LEU A 20 -6.77 -12.47 39.36
C LEU A 20 -8.10 -13.22 39.12
N CYS A 21 -9.12 -12.55 38.62
CA CYS A 21 -10.40 -13.17 38.29
C CYS A 21 -10.34 -13.93 36.96
N MET A 22 -10.15 -15.25 37.03
CA MET A 22 -10.06 -16.11 35.83
C MET A 22 -11.32 -16.11 34.96
N SER A 23 -12.50 -15.93 35.57
CA SER A 23 -13.76 -15.83 34.81
C SER A 23 -13.80 -14.59 33.94
N TRP A 24 -13.43 -13.44 34.49
CA TRP A 24 -13.39 -12.18 33.76
C TRP A 24 -12.38 -12.20 32.59
N LYS A 25 -11.20 -12.77 32.80
CA LYS A 25 -10.22 -12.95 31.71
C LYS A 25 -10.79 -13.80 30.57
N LYS A 26 -11.42 -14.93 30.91
CA LYS A 26 -12.05 -15.81 29.91
C LYS A 26 -13.14 -15.07 29.14
N GLU A 27 -14.02 -14.36 29.85
CA GLU A 27 -15.10 -13.59 29.23
C GLU A 27 -14.58 -12.50 28.29
N SER A 28 -13.52 -11.80 28.70
CA SER A 28 -12.85 -10.78 27.86
C SER A 28 -12.30 -11.38 26.55
N ILE A 29 -11.64 -12.53 26.62
CA ILE A 29 -11.14 -13.22 25.43
C ILE A 29 -12.29 -13.75 24.56
N TYR A 30 -13.32 -14.36 25.16
CA TYR A 30 -14.50 -14.79 24.41
C TYR A 30 -15.28 -13.63 23.80
N ALA A 31 -15.26 -12.45 24.40
CA ALA A 31 -15.84 -11.23 23.84
C ALA A 31 -15.04 -10.67 22.66
N GLY A 32 -13.82 -11.19 22.44
CA GLY A 32 -13.01 -10.89 21.26
C GLY A 32 -11.74 -10.07 21.55
N ALA A 33 -11.29 -9.97 22.80
CA ALA A 33 -9.97 -9.43 23.10
C ALA A 33 -8.87 -10.40 22.67
N ASP A 34 -7.77 -9.88 22.15
CA ASP A 34 -6.59 -10.68 21.76
C ASP A 34 -5.60 -10.85 22.91
N CYS A 35 -5.61 -9.92 23.85
CA CYS A 35 -4.74 -9.93 25.03
C CYS A 35 -5.36 -9.14 26.20
N VAL A 36 -5.04 -9.54 27.42
CA VAL A 36 -5.36 -8.83 28.65
C VAL A 36 -4.06 -8.62 29.43
N MET A 37 -3.73 -7.39 29.75
CA MET A 37 -2.50 -6.98 30.43
C MET A 37 -2.80 -6.16 31.69
N ASP A 38 -1.83 -6.05 32.58
CA ASP A 38 -1.91 -5.17 33.74
C ASP A 38 -1.85 -3.69 33.30
N ILE A 39 -2.67 -2.85 33.91
CA ILE A 39 -2.66 -1.40 33.64
C ILE A 39 -1.33 -0.75 34.06
N ASN A 40 -0.59 -1.39 34.99
CA ASN A 40 0.73 -0.96 35.43
C ASN A 40 1.87 -1.57 34.59
N SER A 41 1.56 -2.33 33.52
CA SER A 41 2.60 -2.84 32.60
C SER A 41 3.43 -1.70 32.04
N THR A 42 4.73 -1.95 31.87
CA THR A 42 5.63 -0.94 31.28
C THR A 42 5.30 -0.69 29.82
N ILE A 43 5.69 0.48 29.31
CA ILE A 43 5.48 0.84 27.90
C ILE A 43 6.15 -0.19 26.98
N GLU A 44 7.34 -0.67 27.36
CA GLU A 44 8.08 -1.69 26.60
C GLU A 44 7.32 -3.02 26.52
N GLU A 45 6.67 -3.45 27.60
CA GLU A 45 5.85 -4.68 27.61
C GLU A 45 4.63 -4.54 26.69
N VAL A 46 3.97 -3.39 26.72
CA VAL A 46 2.83 -3.09 25.85
C VAL A 46 3.27 -3.07 24.39
N ASP A 47 4.39 -2.43 24.08
CA ASP A 47 4.95 -2.38 22.71
C ASP A 47 5.32 -3.77 22.19
N LEU A 48 5.96 -4.60 23.01
CA LEU A 48 6.29 -5.98 22.66
C LEU A 48 5.03 -6.79 22.34
N GLN A 49 3.97 -6.59 23.12
CA GLN A 49 2.69 -7.29 22.90
C GLN A 49 1.99 -6.81 21.63
N ILE A 50 1.96 -5.49 21.39
CA ILE A 50 1.44 -4.91 20.15
C ILE A 50 2.20 -5.48 18.94
N PHE A 51 3.52 -5.49 19.00
CA PHE A 51 4.36 -6.04 17.92
C PHE A 51 4.09 -7.53 17.69
N SER A 52 3.94 -8.32 18.76
CA SER A 52 3.60 -9.73 18.67
C SER A 52 2.26 -9.98 17.98
N LEU A 53 1.23 -9.23 18.38
CA LEU A 53 -0.12 -9.34 17.80
C LEU A 53 -0.15 -8.84 16.35
N ALA A 54 0.53 -7.73 16.06
CA ALA A 54 0.65 -7.21 14.70
C ALA A 54 1.34 -8.21 13.76
N ARG A 55 2.38 -8.94 14.25
CA ARG A 55 3.06 -9.98 13.50
C ARG A 55 2.16 -11.20 13.22
N ARG A 56 1.29 -11.59 14.17
CA ARG A 56 0.30 -12.67 13.97
C ARG A 56 -0.72 -12.29 12.91
N ASN A 57 -1.27 -11.08 12.97
CA ASN A 57 -2.18 -10.56 11.96
C ASN A 57 -1.53 -10.46 10.58
N ASN A 58 -0.24 -10.09 10.52
CA ASN A 58 0.52 -10.14 9.27
C ASN A 58 0.71 -11.57 8.73
N LYS A 59 0.81 -12.60 9.59
CA LYS A 59 0.86 -14.00 9.11
C LYS A 59 -0.47 -14.48 8.53
N GLN A 60 -1.61 -14.06 9.08
CA GLN A 60 -2.91 -14.33 8.47
C GLN A 60 -3.15 -13.51 7.19
N LYS A 61 -2.59 -12.30 7.10
CA LYS A 61 -2.53 -11.50 5.86
C LYS A 61 -1.56 -12.07 4.83
N ILE A 62 -0.59 -12.91 5.20
CA ILE A 62 0.34 -13.54 4.24
C ILE A 62 -0.37 -14.52 3.32
N THR A 63 -1.45 -15.18 3.75
CA THR A 63 -2.30 -16.00 2.86
C THR A 63 -3.21 -15.12 1.96
N GLN A 64 -3.57 -13.91 2.39
CA GLN A 64 -4.22 -12.91 1.53
C GLN A 64 -3.20 -12.05 0.76
N LYS A 65 -1.93 -11.97 1.21
CA LYS A 65 -0.83 -11.21 0.60
C LYS A 65 -0.32 -11.79 -0.73
N GLN A 66 -0.82 -12.94 -1.17
CA GLN A 66 -0.59 -13.37 -2.55
C GLN A 66 -1.38 -12.51 -3.56
N SER A 67 -2.46 -11.85 -3.15
CA SER A 67 -3.16 -10.85 -3.97
C SER A 67 -2.57 -9.44 -3.84
N GLU A 68 -1.88 -9.11 -2.73
CA GLU A 68 -1.26 -7.79 -2.51
C GLU A 68 0.06 -7.57 -3.28
N THR A 69 0.65 -8.63 -3.84
CA THR A 69 1.86 -8.49 -4.68
C THR A 69 1.54 -8.23 -6.14
N MET A 70 0.29 -8.40 -6.53
CA MET A 70 -0.16 -8.10 -7.89
C MET A 70 -1.14 -6.93 -7.86
N ILE A 71 -0.77 -5.84 -8.51
CA ILE A 71 -1.71 -4.77 -8.81
C ILE A 71 -2.40 -5.13 -10.11
N ASN A 72 -3.73 -5.22 -10.06
CA ASN A 72 -4.56 -5.36 -11.24
C ASN A 72 -5.45 -4.13 -11.34
N LYS A 73 -5.24 -3.32 -12.35
CA LYS A 73 -6.01 -2.11 -12.66
C LYS A 73 -6.38 -2.14 -14.13
N GLY A 74 -7.52 -2.75 -14.43
CA GLY A 74 -7.97 -2.94 -15.80
C GLY A 74 -6.91 -3.63 -16.66
N LYS A 75 -6.42 -2.95 -17.70
CA LYS A 75 -5.38 -3.49 -18.61
C LYS A 75 -3.97 -3.51 -18.00
N LEU A 76 -3.73 -2.78 -16.88
CA LEU A 76 -2.44 -2.75 -16.20
C LEU A 76 -2.37 -3.86 -15.15
N VAL A 77 -1.38 -4.74 -15.27
CA VAL A 77 -1.03 -5.76 -14.27
C VAL A 77 0.43 -5.58 -13.86
N MET A 78 0.70 -5.45 -12.56
CA MET A 78 2.06 -5.32 -12.03
C MET A 78 2.33 -6.39 -10.97
N ASP A 79 3.39 -7.19 -11.17
CA ASP A 79 3.90 -8.13 -10.17
C ASP A 79 5.05 -7.47 -9.42
N HIS A 80 4.80 -7.08 -8.18
CA HIS A 80 5.79 -6.37 -7.36
C HIS A 80 6.98 -7.27 -6.96
N LYS A 81 6.76 -8.57 -6.75
CA LYS A 81 7.84 -9.50 -6.39
C LYS A 81 8.79 -9.75 -7.54
N LYS A 82 8.25 -9.86 -8.75
CA LYS A 82 9.03 -10.14 -9.95
C LYS A 82 9.46 -8.89 -10.71
N HIS A 83 9.06 -7.70 -10.25
CA HIS A 83 9.23 -6.42 -10.96
C HIS A 83 8.78 -6.48 -12.43
N LYS A 84 7.70 -7.23 -12.71
CA LYS A 84 7.12 -7.37 -14.04
C LYS A 84 5.89 -6.50 -14.18
N VAL A 85 5.76 -5.91 -15.36
CA VAL A 85 4.61 -5.08 -15.73
C VAL A 85 4.05 -5.59 -17.03
N PHE A 86 2.74 -5.67 -17.11
CA PHE A 86 2.00 -6.02 -18.31
C PHE A 86 0.93 -4.97 -18.58
N TRP A 87 0.77 -4.61 -19.82
CA TRP A 87 -0.36 -3.83 -20.30
C TRP A 87 -1.11 -4.68 -21.33
N ASN A 88 -2.39 -4.91 -21.10
CA ASN A 88 -3.21 -5.79 -21.95
C ASN A 88 -2.53 -7.12 -22.28
N ARG A 89 -1.96 -7.79 -21.25
CA ARG A 89 -1.19 -9.05 -21.32
C ARG A 89 0.17 -8.96 -22.07
N VAL A 90 0.54 -7.80 -22.61
CA VAL A 90 1.84 -7.58 -23.25
C VAL A 90 2.85 -7.10 -22.21
N ALA A 91 4.01 -7.74 -22.13
CA ALA A 91 5.05 -7.39 -21.17
C ALA A 91 5.68 -6.03 -21.51
N LEU A 92 5.82 -5.17 -20.49
CA LEU A 92 6.49 -3.87 -20.55
C LEU A 92 7.86 -3.95 -19.90
N HIS A 93 8.90 -3.55 -20.63
CA HIS A 93 10.26 -3.46 -20.11
C HIS A 93 10.50 -2.04 -19.54
N LEU A 94 10.36 -1.92 -18.23
CA LEU A 94 10.56 -0.65 -17.52
C LEU A 94 11.90 -0.63 -16.79
N THR A 95 12.51 0.54 -16.72
CA THR A 95 13.62 0.78 -15.80
C THR A 95 13.11 0.80 -14.35
N ARG A 96 14.01 0.72 -13.37
CA ARG A 96 13.65 0.74 -11.94
C ARG A 96 12.84 1.98 -11.57
N GLN A 97 13.24 3.16 -12.04
CA GLN A 97 12.53 4.41 -11.76
C GLN A 97 11.17 4.47 -12.44
N GLU A 98 11.06 4.03 -13.71
CA GLU A 98 9.79 3.95 -14.43
C GLU A 98 8.81 2.98 -13.73
N TYR A 99 9.33 1.83 -13.28
CA TYR A 99 8.55 0.86 -12.51
C TYR A 99 8.05 1.46 -11.18
N ASN A 100 8.96 2.04 -10.39
CA ASN A 100 8.62 2.61 -9.09
C ASN A 100 7.61 3.76 -9.22
N PHE A 101 7.77 4.60 -10.24
CA PHE A 101 6.84 5.69 -10.52
C PHE A 101 5.45 5.15 -10.90
N LEU A 102 5.37 4.21 -11.84
CA LEU A 102 4.09 3.62 -12.24
C LEU A 102 3.42 2.90 -11.08
N TYR A 103 4.20 2.15 -10.30
CA TYR A 103 3.72 1.45 -9.10
C TYR A 103 3.16 2.43 -8.07
N LEU A 104 3.88 3.50 -7.75
CA LEU A 104 3.45 4.54 -6.82
C LEU A 104 2.06 5.08 -7.18
N LEU A 105 1.85 5.41 -8.45
CA LEU A 105 0.58 5.97 -8.90
C LEU A 105 -0.53 4.92 -8.97
N ALA A 106 -0.22 3.69 -9.42
CA ALA A 106 -1.20 2.61 -9.62
C ALA A 106 -1.72 2.00 -8.32
N VAL A 107 -0.93 2.02 -7.22
CA VAL A 107 -1.37 1.54 -5.89
C VAL A 107 -2.55 2.36 -5.37
N THR A 108 -2.53 3.66 -5.59
CA THR A 108 -3.58 4.58 -5.14
C THR A 108 -4.13 5.40 -6.32
N PRO A 109 -4.97 4.80 -7.18
CA PRO A 109 -5.57 5.51 -8.30
C PRO A 109 -6.29 6.78 -7.85
N MET A 110 -6.35 7.79 -8.72
CA MET A 110 -6.97 9.10 -8.50
C MET A 110 -6.25 10.01 -7.48
N ARG A 111 -5.31 9.47 -6.68
CA ARG A 111 -4.50 10.29 -5.80
C ARG A 111 -3.47 11.09 -6.60
N VAL A 112 -3.42 12.40 -6.36
CA VAL A 112 -2.38 13.27 -6.92
C VAL A 112 -1.15 13.22 -6.03
N TYR A 113 0.02 12.96 -6.62
CA TYR A 113 1.32 13.06 -5.97
C TYR A 113 2.05 14.29 -6.47
N THR A 114 2.59 15.10 -5.54
CA THR A 114 3.37 16.28 -5.91
C THR A 114 4.73 15.88 -6.48
N PHE A 115 5.41 16.80 -7.16
CA PHE A 115 6.75 16.55 -7.71
C PHE A 115 7.73 16.11 -6.61
N GLU A 116 7.68 16.75 -5.44
CA GLU A 116 8.54 16.46 -4.29
C GLU A 116 8.26 15.07 -3.75
N GLN A 117 6.98 14.70 -3.55
CA GLN A 117 6.57 13.38 -3.10
C GLN A 117 7.03 12.29 -4.08
N ILE A 118 6.83 12.51 -5.37
CA ILE A 118 7.26 11.58 -6.41
C ILE A 118 8.77 11.38 -6.35
N TYR A 119 9.53 12.48 -6.28
CA TYR A 119 10.98 12.41 -6.26
C TYR A 119 11.48 11.63 -5.05
N GLN A 120 11.03 11.96 -3.84
CA GLN A 120 11.40 11.28 -2.60
C GLN A 120 11.08 9.77 -2.63
N LEU A 121 9.89 9.41 -3.11
CA LEU A 121 9.42 8.02 -3.09
C LEU A 121 10.06 7.15 -4.20
N VAL A 122 10.36 7.73 -5.36
CA VAL A 122 10.92 7.00 -6.51
C VAL A 122 12.43 6.92 -6.47
N TRP A 123 13.12 8.02 -6.13
CA TRP A 123 14.59 8.09 -6.07
C TRP A 123 15.15 7.86 -4.67
N LYS A 124 14.33 8.00 -3.62
CA LYS A 124 14.73 7.90 -2.20
C LYS A 124 15.82 8.90 -1.82
N ASP A 125 15.78 10.07 -2.42
CA ASP A 125 16.75 11.12 -2.24
C ASP A 125 16.05 12.48 -2.05
N TYR A 126 16.73 13.40 -1.32
CA TYR A 126 16.31 14.79 -1.16
C TYR A 126 17.17 15.64 -2.10
N SER A 127 16.74 15.74 -3.34
CA SER A 127 17.56 16.42 -4.35
C SER A 127 17.49 17.93 -4.25
N VAL A 128 18.66 18.54 -4.50
CA VAL A 128 18.83 19.95 -4.87
C VAL A 128 18.96 19.99 -6.40
N GLY A 129 17.87 20.35 -7.11
CA GLY A 129 17.89 20.43 -8.56
C GLY A 129 16.51 20.57 -9.20
N ASP A 130 16.46 20.56 -10.53
CA ASP A 130 15.20 20.64 -11.30
C ASP A 130 14.47 19.29 -11.33
N ILE A 131 13.85 18.97 -10.18
CA ILE A 131 13.05 17.74 -10.02
C ILE A 131 11.90 17.65 -11.03
N LYS A 132 11.31 18.78 -11.41
CA LYS A 132 10.19 18.81 -12.37
C LYS A 132 10.64 18.27 -13.72
N ASN A 133 11.80 18.69 -14.21
CA ASN A 133 12.33 18.23 -15.48
C ASN A 133 12.73 16.74 -15.46
N ILE A 134 13.31 16.27 -14.35
CA ILE A 134 13.66 14.84 -14.17
C ILE A 134 12.39 13.98 -14.26
N ILE A 135 11.34 14.35 -13.54
CA ILE A 135 10.08 13.62 -13.54
C ILE A 135 9.39 13.72 -14.90
N TRP A 136 9.41 14.91 -15.52
CA TRP A 136 8.83 15.09 -16.86
C TRP A 136 9.49 14.17 -17.89
N CYS A 137 10.84 14.08 -17.89
CA CYS A 137 11.57 13.17 -18.77
C CYS A 137 11.24 11.70 -18.53
N LEU A 138 11.07 11.30 -17.26
CA LEU A 138 10.66 9.95 -16.91
C LEU A 138 9.24 9.66 -17.44
N VAL A 139 8.30 10.55 -17.20
CA VAL A 139 6.91 10.41 -17.64
C VAL A 139 6.82 10.33 -19.17
N LYS A 140 7.56 11.18 -19.88
CA LYS A 140 7.62 11.16 -21.34
C LYS A 140 8.09 9.80 -21.88
N ARG A 141 9.15 9.23 -21.29
CA ARG A 141 9.66 7.89 -21.67
C ARG A 141 8.66 6.79 -21.34
N LEU A 142 8.05 6.84 -20.17
CA LEU A 142 7.08 5.83 -19.73
C LEU A 142 5.82 5.84 -20.60
N ARG A 143 5.27 7.03 -20.91
CA ARG A 143 4.14 7.16 -21.83
C ARG A 143 4.47 6.63 -23.21
N LYS A 144 5.68 6.89 -23.71
CA LYS A 144 6.12 6.34 -25.01
C LYS A 144 6.12 4.81 -25.01
N LYS A 145 6.58 4.17 -23.92
CA LYS A 145 6.58 2.71 -23.79
C LYS A 145 5.18 2.13 -23.69
N LEU A 146 4.29 2.79 -22.95
CA LEU A 146 2.87 2.38 -22.86
C LEU A 146 2.18 2.51 -24.21
N ASN A 147 2.34 3.64 -24.89
CA ASN A 147 1.74 3.87 -26.21
C ASN A 147 2.31 2.96 -27.32
N ALA A 148 3.53 2.43 -27.16
CA ALA A 148 4.08 1.45 -28.09
C ALA A 148 3.37 0.09 -28.01
N VAL A 149 2.71 -0.22 -26.89
CA VAL A 149 1.92 -1.43 -26.72
C VAL A 149 0.46 -1.21 -27.16
N GLU A 150 -0.11 -0.07 -26.80
CA GLU A 150 -1.48 0.26 -27.14
C GLU A 150 -1.58 1.79 -27.23
N ASP A 151 -2.10 2.29 -28.35
CA ASP A 151 -2.27 3.74 -28.53
C ASP A 151 -3.19 4.33 -27.44
N GLY A 152 -2.77 5.45 -26.88
CA GLY A 152 -3.49 6.08 -25.75
C GLY A 152 -3.25 5.44 -24.38
N ALA A 153 -2.54 4.32 -24.27
CA ALA A 153 -2.25 3.69 -22.96
C ALA A 153 -1.51 4.63 -21.99
N GLY A 154 -0.64 5.50 -22.51
CA GLY A 154 0.06 6.51 -21.71
C GLY A 154 -0.84 7.55 -21.05
N ASN A 155 -2.09 7.68 -21.49
CA ASN A 155 -3.06 8.63 -20.91
C ASN A 155 -3.53 8.23 -19.51
N CYS A 156 -3.29 6.98 -19.08
CA CYS A 156 -3.51 6.54 -17.70
C CYS A 156 -2.66 7.33 -16.67
N ILE A 157 -1.56 7.95 -17.12
CA ILE A 157 -0.74 8.85 -16.30
C ILE A 157 -1.20 10.28 -16.59
N VAL A 158 -1.99 10.83 -15.70
CA VAL A 158 -2.57 12.17 -15.86
C VAL A 158 -1.70 13.21 -15.17
N SER A 159 -1.34 14.27 -15.90
CA SER A 159 -0.65 15.43 -15.34
C SER A 159 -1.67 16.36 -14.67
N VAL A 160 -1.37 16.76 -13.43
CA VAL A 160 -2.11 17.82 -12.74
C VAL A 160 -1.23 19.06 -12.76
N ARG A 161 -1.70 20.10 -13.47
CA ARG A 161 -0.91 21.31 -13.75
C ARG A 161 -0.32 21.90 -12.47
N ASP A 162 0.99 22.20 -12.50
CA ASP A 162 1.79 22.79 -11.43
C ASP A 162 1.85 21.99 -10.12
N ILE A 163 1.18 20.85 -10.02
CA ILE A 163 1.12 20.00 -8.80
C ILE A 163 1.93 18.70 -8.98
N GLY A 164 1.64 17.92 -10.02
CA GLY A 164 2.29 16.63 -10.19
C GLY A 164 1.50 15.65 -11.07
N TYR A 165 1.38 14.39 -10.64
CA TYR A 165 0.78 13.32 -11.44
C TYR A 165 -0.15 12.44 -10.62
N LYS A 166 -1.14 11.84 -11.31
CA LYS A 166 -2.02 10.77 -10.80
C LYS A 166 -2.17 9.65 -11.81
N PHE A 167 -2.63 8.49 -11.35
CA PHE A 167 -3.07 7.39 -12.21
C PHE A 167 -4.59 7.43 -12.34
N GLU A 168 -5.08 7.35 -13.57
CA GLU A 168 -6.50 7.30 -13.88
C GLU A 168 -6.74 6.36 -15.06
N LEU A 169 -7.67 5.42 -14.92
CA LEU A 169 -8.11 4.60 -16.04
C LEU A 169 -9.26 5.32 -16.75
N ASN A 170 -9.14 5.49 -18.05
CA ASN A 170 -10.26 5.94 -18.85
C ASN A 170 -11.35 4.87 -18.85
N LYS A 171 -12.60 5.26 -18.60
CA LYS A 171 -13.77 4.37 -18.56
C LYS A 171 -14.02 3.58 -19.85
N GLU A 172 -13.40 3.97 -20.95
CA GLU A 172 -13.48 3.28 -22.24
C GLU A 172 -12.73 1.92 -22.26
N ASN A 173 -11.92 1.63 -21.23
CA ASN A 173 -11.11 0.41 -21.13
C ASN A 173 -11.70 -0.67 -20.22
N GLU A 174 -12.92 -0.48 -19.70
CA GLU A 174 -13.60 -1.45 -18.81
C GLU A 174 -14.61 -2.38 -19.53
N GLN A 175 -14.85 -2.16 -20.83
CA GLN A 175 -15.79 -2.98 -21.60
C GLN A 175 -15.02 -3.74 -22.71
N GLN A 176 -14.40 -4.84 -22.33
CA GLN A 176 -14.21 -6.02 -23.21
C GLN A 176 -13.79 -7.23 -22.38
#